data_3dda156ffc79c8418f1143239b8c526e
#
_entry.id   3dda156ffc79c8418f1143239b8c526e
#
_cell.length_a   1.000
_cell.length_b   1.000
_cell.length_c   1.000
_cell.angle_alpha   90.00
_cell.angle_beta   90.00
_cell.angle_gamma   90.00
#
_symmetry.space_group_name_H-M   'P 1'
#
loop_
_entity.id
_entity.type
_entity.pdbx_description
1 polymer ?
#
loop_
_entity_poly.entity_id
_entity_poly.type
_entity_poly.pdbx_seq_one_letter_code
_entity_poly.pdbx_strand_id
1 'polypeptide(L)'
;KPANEAELAEIVRGANGPFVVRGGGTRGIGRAGAGEVLETGGMTGISLYEPGALTLVAGAGTPVADIEAALAAEGQRLAFEVPDMRGLLGTDGASTIGGVVAANASGPRRVQGGACRDHLLGVRFVDGTGAVVKNGGRVMKNVTGYDLVKLMAGARGTLGVLTEVSLKVLPAPEAEITLVARG
;
A
#
# COMPACT_ATOMS: atom_id res chain seq x y z
N LYS A 1 -7.63 -15.38 6.46
CA LYS A 1 -7.99 -14.06 5.88
C LYS A 1 -8.77 -13.26 6.93
N PRO A 2 -8.09 -12.44 7.76
CA PRO A 2 -8.73 -11.64 8.79
C PRO A 2 -9.62 -10.54 8.16
N ALA A 3 -10.77 -10.30 8.79
CA ALA A 3 -11.70 -9.27 8.38
C ALA A 3 -11.34 -7.89 8.96
N ASN A 4 -10.59 -7.86 10.05
CA ASN A 4 -10.19 -6.64 10.73
C ASN A 4 -8.84 -6.80 11.46
N GLU A 5 -8.36 -5.68 11.99
CA GLU A 5 -7.06 -5.58 12.66
C GLU A 5 -6.99 -6.39 13.98
N ALA A 6 -8.08 -6.48 14.73
CA ALA A 6 -8.11 -7.23 15.98
C ALA A 6 -7.98 -8.73 15.72
N GLU A 7 -8.72 -9.26 14.76
CA GLU A 7 -8.62 -10.66 14.32
C GLU A 7 -7.22 -10.98 13.80
N LEU A 8 -6.61 -10.09 13.01
CA LEU A 8 -5.23 -10.24 12.55
C LEU A 8 -4.26 -10.31 13.73
N ALA A 9 -4.41 -9.44 14.72
CA ALA A 9 -3.56 -9.42 15.90
C ALA A 9 -3.64 -10.73 16.72
N GLU A 10 -4.84 -11.30 16.83
CA GLU A 10 -5.04 -12.61 17.49
C GLU A 10 -4.38 -13.74 16.70
N ILE A 11 -4.54 -13.76 15.37
CA ILE A 11 -3.89 -14.77 14.51
C ILE A 11 -2.37 -14.70 14.69
N VAL A 12 -1.78 -13.50 14.68
CA VAL A 12 -0.33 -13.33 14.84
C VAL A 12 0.14 -13.78 16.23
N ARG A 13 -0.59 -13.44 17.30
CA ARG A 13 -0.25 -13.87 18.68
C ARG A 13 -0.32 -15.38 18.88
N GLY A 14 -1.27 -16.03 18.20
CA GLY A 14 -1.46 -17.47 18.29
C GLY A 14 -0.55 -18.29 17.38
N ALA A 15 0.25 -17.64 16.54
CA ALA A 15 1.06 -18.32 15.55
C ALA A 15 2.28 -19.03 16.16
N ASN A 16 2.55 -20.25 15.68
CA ASN A 16 3.72 -21.05 16.07
C ASN A 16 4.81 -21.06 14.97
N GLY A 17 4.63 -20.29 13.89
CA GLY A 17 5.53 -20.28 12.74
C GLY A 17 5.45 -19.00 11.91
N PRO A 18 6.28 -18.88 10.87
CA PRO A 18 6.30 -17.71 10.02
C PRO A 18 5.07 -17.63 9.11
N PHE A 19 4.71 -16.41 8.73
CA PHE A 19 3.70 -16.13 7.71
C PHE A 19 4.31 -15.69 6.40
N VAL A 20 3.63 -16.03 5.31
CA VAL A 20 3.78 -15.40 4.00
C VAL A 20 2.63 -14.44 3.81
N VAL A 21 2.86 -13.14 3.99
CA VAL A 21 1.83 -12.12 3.85
C VAL A 21 1.48 -11.92 2.37
N ARG A 22 0.21 -12.07 2.03
CA ARG A 22 -0.30 -11.93 0.66
C ARG A 22 -1.44 -10.93 0.59
N GLY A 23 -1.30 -9.93 -0.29
CA GLY A 23 -2.40 -9.09 -0.76
C GLY A 23 -3.06 -9.75 -1.98
N GLY A 24 -3.10 -9.05 -3.11
CA GLY A 24 -3.65 -9.60 -4.36
C GLY A 24 -2.74 -10.58 -5.12
N GLY A 25 -1.56 -10.92 -4.61
CA GLY A 25 -0.65 -11.88 -5.24
C GLY A 25 0.04 -11.40 -6.52
N THR A 26 -0.05 -10.10 -6.84
CA THR A 26 0.41 -9.54 -8.14
C THR A 26 1.90 -9.13 -8.17
N ARG A 27 2.64 -9.29 -7.07
CA ARG A 27 4.03 -8.84 -6.92
C ARG A 27 4.93 -9.86 -6.21
N GLY A 28 4.71 -11.13 -6.48
CA GLY A 28 5.52 -12.22 -5.94
C GLY A 28 6.89 -12.28 -6.62
N ILE A 29 7.77 -11.33 -6.32
CA ILE A 29 9.14 -11.26 -6.85
C ILE A 29 10.11 -11.79 -5.80
N GLY A 30 10.98 -12.68 -6.22
CA GLY A 30 11.99 -13.30 -5.37
C GLY A 30 11.63 -14.73 -4.96
N ARG A 31 12.34 -15.25 -3.97
CA ARG A 31 12.13 -16.61 -3.47
C ARG A 31 10.84 -16.67 -2.64
N ALA A 32 10.03 -17.68 -2.89
CA ALA A 32 8.86 -17.92 -2.05
C ALA A 32 9.31 -18.18 -0.59
N GLY A 33 8.70 -17.47 0.34
CA GLY A 33 8.91 -17.72 1.77
C GLY A 33 8.29 -19.07 2.17
N ALA A 34 8.87 -19.70 3.19
CA ALA A 34 8.24 -20.83 3.86
C ALA A 34 7.36 -20.29 4.98
N GLY A 35 6.10 -20.74 5.07
CA GLY A 35 5.16 -20.33 6.11
C GLY A 35 3.71 -20.44 5.69
N GLU A 36 2.82 -20.23 6.65
CA GLU A 36 1.39 -20.17 6.39
C GLU A 36 1.02 -18.88 5.63
N VAL A 37 0.12 -18.99 4.64
CA VAL A 37 -0.30 -17.83 3.86
C VAL A 37 -1.30 -17.00 4.67
N LEU A 38 -0.94 -15.76 4.96
CA LEU A 38 -1.78 -14.78 5.62
C LEU A 38 -2.30 -13.75 4.60
N GLU A 39 -3.56 -13.88 4.22
CA GLU A 39 -4.18 -13.00 3.24
C GLU A 39 -4.75 -11.72 3.88
N THR A 40 -4.39 -10.56 3.35
CA THR A 40 -4.85 -9.24 3.84
C THR A 40 -6.12 -8.74 3.15
N GLY A 41 -6.62 -9.44 2.16
CA GLY A 41 -7.77 -9.03 1.34
C GLY A 41 -9.13 -8.94 2.08
N GLY A 42 -9.20 -9.19 3.38
CA GLY A 42 -10.39 -8.94 4.20
C GLY A 42 -10.48 -7.51 4.72
N MET A 43 -9.36 -6.80 4.80
CA MET A 43 -9.28 -5.42 5.30
C MET A 43 -9.34 -4.43 4.13
N THR A 44 -10.54 -4.23 3.59
CA THR A 44 -10.79 -3.41 2.40
C THR A 44 -11.62 -2.17 2.72
N GLY A 45 -11.63 -1.24 1.78
CA GLY A 45 -12.46 -0.05 1.79
C GLY A 45 -11.66 1.23 2.02
N ILE A 46 -12.21 2.34 1.54
CA ILE A 46 -11.69 3.69 1.79
C ILE A 46 -12.39 4.18 3.06
N SER A 47 -11.63 4.31 4.15
CA SER A 47 -12.16 4.76 5.45
C SER A 47 -12.26 6.28 5.55
N LEU A 48 -11.48 6.99 4.75
CA LEU A 48 -11.51 8.44 4.63
C LEU A 48 -11.04 8.88 3.26
N TYR A 49 -11.74 9.83 2.67
CA TYR A 49 -11.24 10.57 1.52
C TYR A 49 -11.65 12.04 1.66
N GLU A 50 -10.66 12.91 1.71
CA GLU A 50 -10.82 14.37 1.80
C GLU A 50 -10.17 15.01 0.56
N PRO A 51 -10.92 15.21 -0.54
CA PRO A 51 -10.39 15.77 -1.79
C PRO A 51 -9.72 17.13 -1.59
N GLY A 52 -10.30 18.02 -0.78
CA GLY A 52 -9.74 19.34 -0.48
C GLY A 52 -8.43 19.31 0.30
N ALA A 53 -8.19 18.27 1.09
CA ALA A 53 -6.95 18.05 1.82
C ALA A 53 -5.95 17.16 1.07
N LEU A 54 -6.30 16.69 -0.13
CA LEU A 54 -5.50 15.78 -0.95
C LEU A 54 -5.04 14.53 -0.17
N THR A 55 -5.94 13.96 0.62
CA THR A 55 -5.63 12.85 1.53
C THR A 55 -6.67 11.73 1.42
N LEU A 56 -6.17 10.51 1.33
CA LEU A 56 -6.98 9.30 1.28
C LEU A 56 -6.45 8.28 2.30
N VAL A 57 -7.36 7.62 3.03
CA VAL A 57 -7.06 6.52 3.95
C VAL A 57 -7.82 5.28 3.50
N ALA A 58 -7.11 4.17 3.37
CA ALA A 58 -7.70 2.92 2.91
C ALA A 58 -7.14 1.70 3.66
N GLY A 59 -7.98 0.69 3.83
CA GLY A 59 -7.56 -0.62 4.28
C GLY A 59 -6.53 -1.25 3.34
N ALA A 60 -5.57 -1.97 3.88
CA ALA A 60 -4.44 -2.52 3.10
C ALA A 60 -4.87 -3.50 2.00
N GLY A 61 -6.00 -4.18 2.18
CA GLY A 61 -6.58 -5.10 1.20
C GLY A 61 -7.37 -4.42 0.08
N THR A 62 -7.54 -3.09 0.11
CA THR A 62 -8.31 -2.36 -0.90
C THR A 62 -7.66 -2.48 -2.28
N PRO A 63 -8.40 -2.90 -3.32
CA PRO A 63 -7.91 -2.90 -4.69
C PRO A 63 -7.47 -1.49 -5.12
N VAL A 64 -6.34 -1.41 -5.82
CA VAL A 64 -5.85 -0.14 -6.36
C VAL A 64 -6.86 0.46 -7.34
N ALA A 65 -7.53 -0.36 -8.13
CA ALA A 65 -8.55 0.10 -9.08
C ALA A 65 -9.71 0.85 -8.40
N ASP A 66 -10.13 0.41 -7.20
CA ASP A 66 -11.20 1.08 -6.45
C ASP A 66 -10.74 2.45 -5.94
N ILE A 67 -9.48 2.55 -5.52
CA ILE A 67 -8.87 3.81 -5.11
C ILE A 67 -8.76 4.76 -6.31
N GLU A 68 -8.25 4.29 -7.44
CA GLU A 68 -8.12 5.07 -8.67
C GLU A 68 -9.48 5.56 -9.18
N ALA A 69 -10.51 4.73 -9.11
CA ALA A 69 -11.87 5.12 -9.48
C ALA A 69 -12.43 6.22 -8.56
N ALA A 70 -12.23 6.09 -7.24
CA ALA A 70 -12.66 7.11 -6.28
C ALA A 70 -11.92 8.44 -6.49
N LEU A 71 -10.63 8.40 -6.77
CA LEU A 71 -9.82 9.58 -7.04
C LEU A 71 -10.22 10.26 -8.36
N ALA A 72 -10.44 9.47 -9.41
CA ALA A 72 -10.83 9.97 -10.73
C ALA A 72 -12.18 10.71 -10.68
N ALA A 73 -13.13 10.27 -9.85
CA ALA A 73 -14.42 10.94 -9.65
C ALA A 73 -14.28 12.38 -9.14
N GLU A 74 -13.17 12.69 -8.46
CA GLU A 74 -12.84 14.03 -7.92
C GLU A 74 -11.72 14.73 -8.72
N GLY A 75 -11.41 14.26 -9.94
CA GLY A 75 -10.33 14.81 -10.76
C GLY A 75 -8.95 14.68 -10.11
N GLN A 76 -8.73 13.65 -9.32
CA GLN A 76 -7.48 13.39 -8.62
C GLN A 76 -6.87 12.05 -9.03
N ARG A 77 -5.62 11.83 -8.63
CA ARG A 77 -4.85 10.61 -8.92
C ARG A 77 -3.89 10.27 -7.78
N LEU A 78 -3.43 9.04 -7.75
CA LEU A 78 -2.28 8.69 -6.92
C LEU A 78 -1.07 9.55 -7.30
N ALA A 79 -0.32 10.00 -6.30
CA ALA A 79 0.84 10.88 -6.51
C ALA A 79 2.05 10.15 -7.12
N PHE A 80 2.00 8.83 -7.20
CA PHE A 80 3.01 7.96 -7.79
C PHE A 80 2.36 6.96 -8.75
N GLU A 81 3.15 6.41 -9.66
CA GLU A 81 2.68 5.37 -10.58
C GLU A 81 2.66 4.00 -9.90
N VAL A 82 1.59 3.26 -10.08
CA VAL A 82 1.50 1.85 -9.64
C VAL A 82 1.75 0.95 -10.87
N PRO A 83 2.93 0.31 -10.99
CA PRO A 83 3.20 -0.56 -12.13
C PRO A 83 2.32 -1.81 -12.08
N ASP A 84 1.69 -2.14 -13.19
CA ASP A 84 1.02 -3.42 -13.37
C ASP A 84 2.05 -4.50 -13.74
N MET A 85 2.30 -5.39 -12.80
CA MET A 85 3.27 -6.48 -12.96
C MET A 85 2.64 -7.79 -13.43
N ARG A 86 1.31 -7.84 -13.60
CA ARG A 86 0.58 -9.08 -13.89
C ARG A 86 1.04 -9.72 -15.18
N GLY A 87 1.17 -8.95 -16.25
CA GLY A 87 1.65 -9.46 -17.54
C GLY A 87 3.08 -10.02 -17.50
N LEU A 88 3.96 -9.39 -16.69
CA LEU A 88 5.34 -9.84 -16.52
C LEU A 88 5.44 -11.10 -15.65
N LEU A 89 4.62 -11.19 -14.61
CA LEU A 89 4.70 -12.25 -13.60
C LEU A 89 3.71 -13.40 -13.83
N GLY A 90 2.88 -13.31 -14.87
CA GLY A 90 1.86 -14.33 -15.19
C GLY A 90 0.82 -14.48 -14.08
N THR A 91 0.41 -13.36 -13.45
CA THR A 91 -0.59 -13.34 -12.38
C THR A 91 -1.84 -12.58 -12.81
N ASP A 92 -3.00 -12.94 -12.25
CA ASP A 92 -4.31 -12.39 -12.57
C ASP A 92 -5.02 -11.70 -11.38
N GLY A 93 -4.42 -11.73 -10.19
CA GLY A 93 -4.98 -11.14 -8.98
C GLY A 93 -5.19 -9.62 -9.06
N ALA A 94 -6.02 -9.08 -8.17
CA ALA A 94 -6.19 -7.64 -8.01
C ALA A 94 -5.05 -7.04 -7.19
N SER A 95 -4.36 -6.03 -7.73
CA SER A 95 -3.35 -5.27 -6.98
C SER A 95 -3.97 -4.57 -5.79
N THR A 96 -3.46 -4.77 -4.58
CA THR A 96 -3.93 -4.12 -3.35
C THR A 96 -2.99 -3.01 -2.92
N ILE A 97 -3.54 -1.96 -2.27
CA ILE A 97 -2.72 -0.81 -1.85
C ILE A 97 -1.68 -1.21 -0.79
N GLY A 98 -2.00 -2.11 0.13
CA GLY A 98 -1.05 -2.64 1.09
C GLY A 98 0.11 -3.38 0.42
N GLY A 99 -0.18 -4.16 -0.65
CA GLY A 99 0.85 -4.82 -1.45
C GLY A 99 1.75 -3.83 -2.21
N VAL A 100 1.18 -2.72 -2.69
CA VAL A 100 1.92 -1.62 -3.32
C VAL A 100 2.87 -0.96 -2.33
N VAL A 101 2.37 -0.59 -1.14
CA VAL A 101 3.16 0.03 -0.07
C VAL A 101 4.22 -0.93 0.45
N ALA A 102 3.85 -2.18 0.75
CA ALA A 102 4.79 -3.19 1.24
C ALA A 102 5.95 -3.47 0.27
N ALA A 103 5.71 -3.34 -1.03
CA ALA A 103 6.73 -3.46 -2.07
C ALA A 103 7.42 -2.13 -2.41
N ASN A 104 6.95 -1.00 -1.89
CA ASN A 104 7.30 0.35 -2.35
C ASN A 104 7.25 0.45 -3.88
N ALA A 105 6.21 -0.15 -4.46
CA ALA A 105 6.08 -0.28 -5.91
C ALA A 105 5.83 1.10 -6.54
N SER A 106 6.70 1.47 -7.48
CA SER A 106 6.66 2.76 -8.13
C SER A 106 7.14 2.61 -9.57
N GLY A 107 6.44 3.26 -10.48
CA GLY A 107 6.76 3.22 -11.90
C GLY A 107 8.01 4.04 -12.29
N PRO A 108 8.32 4.11 -13.58
CA PRO A 108 9.53 4.76 -14.08
C PRO A 108 9.58 6.27 -13.80
N ARG A 109 8.43 6.93 -13.66
CA ARG A 109 8.36 8.36 -13.29
C ARG A 109 8.73 8.66 -11.83
N ARG A 110 9.13 7.63 -11.06
CA ARG A 110 9.54 7.82 -9.65
C ARG A 110 10.68 8.81 -9.46
N VAL A 111 11.54 9.00 -10.47
CA VAL A 111 12.64 9.96 -10.42
C VAL A 111 12.10 11.39 -10.38
N GLN A 112 11.01 11.67 -11.10
CA GLN A 112 10.36 12.97 -11.16
C GLN A 112 9.26 13.12 -10.11
N GLY A 113 8.36 12.13 -10.02
CA GLY A 113 7.14 12.16 -9.21
C GLY A 113 7.30 11.67 -7.78
N GLY A 114 8.43 11.05 -7.46
CA GLY A 114 8.63 10.36 -6.18
C GLY A 114 8.13 8.91 -6.19
N ALA A 115 8.55 8.17 -5.19
CA ALA A 115 8.13 6.79 -4.95
C ALA A 115 6.86 6.73 -4.08
N CYS A 116 6.20 5.60 -4.02
CA CYS A 116 5.08 5.33 -3.12
C CYS A 116 5.39 5.78 -1.68
N ARG A 117 6.59 5.44 -1.18
CA ARG A 117 7.08 5.84 0.14
C ARG A 117 7.06 7.34 0.39
N ASP A 118 7.31 8.15 -0.62
CA ASP A 118 7.41 9.61 -0.48
C ASP A 118 6.03 10.27 -0.29
N HIS A 119 4.98 9.58 -0.72
CA HIS A 119 3.59 10.02 -0.62
C HIS A 119 2.79 9.30 0.48
N LEU A 120 3.43 8.41 1.23
CA LEU A 120 2.84 7.72 2.35
C LEU A 120 2.91 8.62 3.60
N LEU A 121 1.74 8.95 4.17
CA LEU A 121 1.57 9.86 5.32
C LEU A 121 1.45 9.12 6.65
N GLY A 122 0.87 7.93 6.62
CA GLY A 122 0.62 7.13 7.81
C GLY A 122 0.40 5.68 7.50
N VAL A 123 0.64 4.84 8.51
CA VAL A 123 0.40 3.41 8.46
C VAL A 123 -0.21 2.91 9.75
N ARG A 124 -1.04 1.88 9.66
CA ARG A 124 -1.36 0.96 10.76
C ARG A 124 -0.89 -0.42 10.34
N PHE A 125 -0.35 -1.16 11.28
CA PHE A 125 0.10 -2.52 11.05
C PHE A 125 0.09 -3.34 12.34
N VAL A 126 0.06 -4.65 12.20
CA VAL A 126 0.28 -5.59 13.29
C VAL A 126 1.72 -6.09 13.18
N ASP A 127 2.49 -5.94 14.24
CA ASP A 127 3.87 -6.41 14.30
C ASP A 127 3.96 -7.94 14.57
N GLY A 128 5.17 -8.49 14.62
CA GLY A 128 5.40 -9.91 14.86
C GLY A 128 4.99 -10.40 16.25
N THR A 129 4.69 -9.51 17.20
CA THR A 129 4.17 -9.85 18.54
C THR A 129 2.65 -9.85 18.61
N GLY A 130 1.98 -9.42 17.53
CA GLY A 130 0.55 -9.17 17.50
C GLY A 130 0.14 -7.84 18.11
N ALA A 131 1.10 -6.92 18.32
CA ALA A 131 0.78 -5.57 18.75
C ALA A 131 0.31 -4.73 17.55
N VAL A 132 -0.76 -3.96 17.76
CA VAL A 132 -1.26 -3.00 16.78
C VAL A 132 -0.46 -1.70 16.93
N VAL A 133 0.20 -1.29 15.87
CA VAL A 133 1.03 -0.10 15.81
C VAL A 133 0.44 0.88 14.81
N LYS A 134 0.35 2.16 15.22
CA LYS A 134 0.01 3.28 14.36
C LYS A 134 1.16 4.27 14.35
N ASN A 135 1.59 4.69 13.16
CA ASN A 135 2.62 5.72 13.00
C ASN A 135 2.26 6.67 11.86
N GLY A 136 2.64 7.94 12.01
CA GLY A 136 2.19 9.00 11.11
C GLY A 136 0.71 9.32 11.28
N GLY A 137 0.11 9.94 10.27
CA GLY A 137 -1.27 10.38 10.31
C GLY A 137 -1.76 10.79 8.92
N ARG A 138 -2.37 12.00 8.86
CA ARG A 138 -2.92 12.58 7.62
C ARG A 138 -2.18 13.85 7.19
N VAL A 139 -1.07 14.16 7.84
CA VAL A 139 -0.28 15.36 7.59
C VAL A 139 1.14 15.01 7.15
N MET A 140 1.72 15.85 6.30
CA MET A 140 3.05 15.62 5.74
C MET A 140 4.19 15.71 6.76
N LYS A 141 3.97 16.36 7.91
CA LYS A 141 5.00 16.59 8.92
C LYS A 141 4.76 15.70 10.12
N ASN A 142 5.57 14.66 10.27
CA ASN A 142 5.69 13.87 11.49
C ASN A 142 7.08 14.17 12.09
N VAL A 143 7.11 14.77 13.28
CA VAL A 143 8.36 15.24 13.91
C VAL A 143 8.67 14.52 15.22
N THR A 144 7.86 13.55 15.60
CA THR A 144 8.01 12.85 16.88
C THR A 144 8.30 11.38 16.68
N GLY A 145 9.42 10.92 17.19
CA GLY A 145 9.84 9.53 17.18
C GLY A 145 10.40 9.04 15.83
N TYR A 146 10.48 7.73 15.68
CA TYR A 146 10.96 7.10 14.46
C TYR A 146 9.92 7.17 13.35
N ASP A 147 10.38 7.34 12.12
CA ASP A 147 9.53 7.30 10.93
C ASP A 147 9.28 5.84 10.50
N LEU A 148 8.34 5.19 11.20
CA LEU A 148 7.93 3.82 10.86
C LEU A 148 7.15 3.78 9.56
N VAL A 149 6.56 4.90 9.12
CA VAL A 149 5.90 5.02 7.82
C VAL A 149 6.87 4.67 6.70
N LYS A 150 8.04 5.31 6.73
CA LYS A 150 9.10 5.07 5.72
C LYS A 150 9.75 3.70 5.87
N LEU A 151 9.82 3.17 7.09
CA LEU A 151 10.35 1.84 7.37
C LEU A 151 9.45 0.74 6.81
N MET A 152 8.13 0.87 6.98
CA MET A 152 7.16 -0.13 6.50
C MET A 152 7.02 -0.15 4.97
N ALA A 153 7.28 0.97 4.31
CA ALA A 153 7.29 1.04 2.86
C ALA A 153 8.51 0.28 2.28
N GLY A 154 8.23 -0.84 1.63
CA GLY A 154 9.24 -1.74 1.09
C GLY A 154 9.66 -2.89 2.02
N ALA A 155 9.08 -2.98 3.22
CA ALA A 155 9.37 -4.06 4.18
C ALA A 155 8.83 -5.43 3.75
N ARG A 156 7.97 -5.52 2.73
CA ARG A 156 7.43 -6.76 2.16
C ARG A 156 6.79 -7.71 3.17
N GLY A 157 6.22 -7.16 4.25
CA GLY A 157 5.60 -7.95 5.32
C GLY A 157 6.59 -8.54 6.33
N THR A 158 7.89 -8.28 6.22
CA THR A 158 8.91 -8.84 7.13
C THR A 158 8.95 -8.18 8.50
N LEU A 159 8.43 -6.96 8.63
CA LEU A 159 8.39 -6.18 9.87
C LEU A 159 7.01 -6.14 10.52
N GLY A 160 6.00 -6.63 9.81
CA GLY A 160 4.60 -6.62 10.25
C GLY A 160 3.65 -6.62 9.06
N VAL A 161 2.38 -6.76 9.36
CA VAL A 161 1.29 -6.84 8.37
C VAL A 161 0.54 -5.51 8.34
N LEU A 162 0.62 -4.80 7.22
CA LEU A 162 -0.14 -3.55 7.02
C LEU A 162 -1.65 -3.81 7.08
N THR A 163 -2.37 -2.98 7.81
CA THR A 163 -3.82 -3.03 7.97
C THR A 163 -4.51 -1.82 7.34
N GLU A 164 -3.88 -0.63 7.42
CA GLU A 164 -4.39 0.61 6.87
C GLU A 164 -3.21 1.50 6.40
N VAL A 165 -3.44 2.27 5.36
CA VAL A 165 -2.48 3.25 4.83
C VAL A 165 -3.14 4.59 4.60
N SER A 166 -2.42 5.68 4.90
CA SER A 166 -2.81 7.06 4.59
C SER A 166 -1.89 7.59 3.50
N LEU A 167 -2.47 8.12 2.43
CA LEU A 167 -1.75 8.55 1.24
C LEU A 167 -2.03 10.01 0.91
N LYS A 168 -1.00 10.73 0.49
CA LYS A 168 -1.14 11.97 -0.25
C LYS A 168 -1.54 11.65 -1.68
N VAL A 169 -2.53 12.37 -2.19
CA VAL A 169 -2.97 12.31 -3.58
C VAL A 169 -2.69 13.64 -4.28
N LEU A 170 -2.83 13.69 -5.58
CA LEU A 170 -2.60 14.90 -6.38
C LEU A 170 -3.77 15.15 -7.33
N PRO A 171 -4.04 16.40 -7.72
CA PRO A 171 -4.91 16.68 -8.84
C PRO A 171 -4.44 15.96 -10.11
N ALA A 172 -5.38 15.48 -10.90
CA ALA A 172 -5.09 15.00 -12.24
C ALA A 172 -4.72 16.21 -13.13
N PRO A 173 -3.75 16.07 -14.05
CA PRO A 173 -3.48 17.14 -15.01
C PRO A 173 -4.65 17.31 -15.98
N GLU A 174 -4.91 18.54 -16.42
CA GLU A 174 -5.95 18.83 -17.43
C GLU A 174 -5.65 18.18 -18.78
N ALA A 175 -4.37 18.01 -19.12
CA ALA A 175 -3.91 17.33 -20.32
C ALA A 175 -2.57 16.61 -20.08
N GLU A 176 -2.39 15.50 -20.72
CA GLU A 176 -1.12 14.76 -20.76
C GLU A 176 -0.75 14.45 -22.22
N ILE A 177 0.52 14.65 -22.57
CA ILE A 177 1.05 14.33 -23.90
C ILE A 177 2.33 13.52 -23.78
N THR A 178 2.45 12.48 -24.58
CA THR A 178 3.69 11.70 -24.71
C THR A 178 4.36 11.99 -26.03
N LEU A 179 5.58 12.48 -25.97
CA LEU A 179 6.42 12.72 -27.15
C LEU A 179 7.40 11.56 -27.29
N VAL A 180 7.43 10.95 -28.48
CA VAL A 180 8.38 9.88 -28.82
C VAL A 180 9.34 10.43 -29.86
N ALA A 181 10.61 10.61 -29.50
CA ALA A 181 11.68 10.91 -30.43
C ALA A 181 12.31 9.59 -30.91
N ARG A 182 12.40 9.40 -32.22
CA ARG A 182 13.14 8.30 -32.83
C ARG A 182 14.45 8.89 -33.39
N GLY A 183 15.59 8.39 -32.89
CA GLY A 183 16.91 8.72 -33.41
C GLY A 183 17.26 7.82 -34.60
#